data_1040815341e3a95a52ff0aa0aed51f17
#
_entry.id   1040815341e3a95a52ff0aa0aed51f17
#
_cell.length_a   1.000
_cell.length_b   1.000
_cell.length_c   1.000
_cell.angle_alpha   90.00
_cell.angle_beta   90.00
_cell.angle_gamma   90.00
#
_symmetry.space_group_name_H-M   'P 1'
#
loop_
_entity.id
_entity.type
_entity.pdbx_description
1 polymer ?
#
loop_
_entity_poly.entity_id
_entity_poly.type
_entity_poly.pdbx_seq_one_letter_code
_entity_poly.pdbx_strand_id
1 'polypeptide(L)'
;MIKFFRHIRKSLLMENKKSKPALPAGRYLKYAIGEIILVVIGILIALQINIWNQEKNNEEKVIKILQQVQKDLLNDLQEGQYFSDWWQRDDKMLTQFFKSTKPEQYFKDNFSEFSRIGLATYRFTQNKQGYNRLNEQIDIVSSKYNDVLDKLSRLYNERSSFLLSNQIAFNNLVQEYRIYLHDNFDWMENYRSNSAEWSDVKFNYFYTSKKHRRQLGKHRAFFDRYDSQVSAFKDQSLLCYLVIRDIINDTSEFPEIIKSYGLEYSQNNIEDFLGNYGSESDSIVRNFMEIKYNVLFWSKPNQRELFSEGLILREYGKDSLGFVMSNVFPMKFVRDSTNKVTGFIGYNINDSDKSIKVIKLDE
;
A
#
# COMPACT_ATOMS: atom_id res chain seq x y z
N MET A 1 36.30 26.30 -22.17
CA MET A 1 37.36 25.30 -22.02
C MET A 1 38.59 25.61 -22.90
N ILE A 2 38.49 25.78 -24.22
CA ILE A 2 39.63 26.04 -25.13
C ILE A 2 40.48 27.23 -24.72
N LYS A 3 39.92 28.34 -24.24
CA LYS A 3 40.65 29.52 -23.78
C LYS A 3 41.51 29.28 -22.53
N PHE A 4 41.03 28.45 -21.61
CA PHE A 4 41.72 28.08 -20.38
C PHE A 4 42.94 27.22 -20.67
N PHE A 5 42.81 26.19 -21.51
CA PHE A 5 43.94 25.36 -21.93
C PHE A 5 45.01 26.15 -22.73
N ARG A 6 44.54 27.12 -23.53
CA ARG A 6 45.44 28.03 -24.25
C ARG A 6 46.22 28.93 -23.31
N HIS A 7 45.65 29.31 -22.16
CA HIS A 7 46.33 30.14 -21.15
C HIS A 7 47.38 29.35 -20.37
N ILE A 8 47.06 28.14 -19.95
CA ILE A 8 47.98 27.22 -19.26
C ILE A 8 49.15 26.89 -20.19
N ARG A 9 48.91 26.58 -21.46
CA ARG A 9 49.94 26.34 -22.46
C ARG A 9 50.88 27.57 -22.63
N LYS A 10 50.34 28.77 -22.62
CA LYS A 10 51.08 30.01 -22.76
C LYS A 10 51.93 30.31 -21.51
N SER A 11 51.43 30.04 -20.30
CA SER A 11 52.19 30.23 -19.06
C SER A 11 53.36 29.25 -18.95
N LEU A 12 53.13 27.98 -19.27
CA LEU A 12 54.22 26.95 -19.30
C LEU A 12 55.28 27.24 -20.33
N LEU A 13 54.95 27.90 -21.46
CA LEU A 13 55.91 28.32 -22.46
C LEU A 13 56.72 29.57 -22.04
N MET A 14 56.14 30.46 -21.22
CA MET A 14 56.84 31.68 -20.77
C MET A 14 57.82 31.44 -19.59
N GLU A 15 57.53 30.47 -18.73
CA GLU A 15 58.34 30.15 -17.56
C GLU A 15 59.76 29.60 -17.95
N ASN A 16 59.86 29.05 -19.15
CA ASN A 16 61.09 28.44 -19.67
C ASN A 16 62.15 29.40 -20.29
N LYS A 17 61.88 30.71 -20.28
CA LYS A 17 62.88 31.68 -20.82
C LYS A 17 64.04 32.02 -19.84
N LYS A 18 63.98 31.49 -18.60
CA LYS A 18 64.96 31.86 -17.54
C LYS A 18 65.87 30.72 -17.05
N SER A 19 65.90 29.52 -17.63
CA SER A 19 66.73 28.43 -17.15
C SER A 19 67.78 28.00 -18.19
N LYS A 20 68.97 27.67 -17.70
CA LYS A 20 70.17 27.21 -18.45
C LYS A 20 69.85 26.05 -19.41
N PRO A 21 70.68 25.85 -20.49
CA PRO A 21 70.41 24.86 -21.52
C PRO A 21 70.46 23.44 -20.98
N ALA A 22 69.35 22.86 -20.68
CA ALA A 22 69.25 21.42 -20.46
C ALA A 22 69.11 20.73 -21.82
N LEU A 23 69.68 19.50 -21.91
CA LEU A 23 69.63 18.66 -23.11
C LEU A 23 68.25 18.71 -23.83
N PRO A 24 68.27 18.86 -25.18
CA PRO A 24 67.00 19.09 -25.93
C PRO A 24 65.93 18.02 -25.71
N ALA A 25 66.32 16.75 -25.55
CA ALA A 25 65.45 15.61 -25.35
C ALA A 25 64.58 15.69 -24.06
N GLY A 26 65.17 16.19 -22.94
CA GLY A 26 64.43 16.27 -21.66
C GLY A 26 63.37 17.36 -21.62
N ARG A 27 63.52 18.40 -22.43
CA ARG A 27 62.46 19.45 -22.56
C ARG A 27 61.26 18.94 -23.37
N TYR A 28 61.52 18.26 -24.49
CA TYR A 28 60.45 17.68 -25.31
C TYR A 28 59.67 16.61 -24.55
N LEU A 29 60.32 15.79 -23.72
CA LEU A 29 59.65 14.78 -22.90
C LEU A 29 58.70 15.42 -21.87
N LYS A 30 59.08 16.48 -21.17
CA LYS A 30 58.22 17.18 -20.20
C LYS A 30 57.01 17.82 -20.89
N TYR A 31 57.16 18.39 -22.08
CA TYR A 31 56.05 18.94 -22.85
C TYR A 31 55.12 17.84 -23.34
N ALA A 32 55.67 16.74 -23.86
CA ALA A 32 54.85 15.60 -24.30
C ALA A 32 54.04 14.97 -23.16
N ILE A 33 54.64 14.79 -21.97
CA ILE A 33 53.92 14.31 -20.78
C ILE A 33 52.81 15.28 -20.36
N GLY A 34 53.11 16.60 -20.34
CA GLY A 34 52.09 17.60 -20.00
C GLY A 34 50.91 17.63 -20.99
N GLU A 35 51.17 17.43 -22.26
CA GLU A 35 50.13 17.38 -23.31
C GLU A 35 49.30 16.10 -23.19
N ILE A 36 49.91 14.95 -22.92
CA ILE A 36 49.20 13.68 -22.64
C ILE A 36 48.32 13.82 -21.41
N ILE A 37 48.81 14.39 -20.30
CA ILE A 37 48.02 14.61 -19.09
C ILE A 37 46.81 15.51 -19.36
N LEU A 38 46.99 16.59 -20.11
CA LEU A 38 45.86 17.50 -20.47
C LEU A 38 44.81 16.80 -21.33
N VAL A 39 45.24 15.98 -22.30
CA VAL A 39 44.33 15.18 -23.11
C VAL A 39 43.57 14.16 -22.26
N VAL A 40 44.24 13.44 -21.38
CA VAL A 40 43.62 12.47 -20.46
C VAL A 40 42.60 13.15 -19.55
N ILE A 41 42.96 14.30 -18.95
CA ILE A 41 42.02 15.08 -18.12
C ILE A 41 40.79 15.51 -18.96
N GLY A 42 41.00 15.97 -20.19
CA GLY A 42 39.90 16.32 -21.09
C GLY A 42 38.96 15.16 -21.39
N ILE A 43 39.51 13.98 -21.64
CA ILE A 43 38.71 12.75 -21.86
C ILE A 43 37.95 12.34 -20.59
N LEU A 44 38.60 12.38 -19.41
CA LEU A 44 37.96 12.03 -18.14
C LEU A 44 36.82 12.98 -17.80
N ILE A 45 36.98 14.29 -18.02
CA ILE A 45 35.91 15.27 -17.84
C ILE A 45 34.73 15.01 -18.81
N ALA A 46 35.06 14.75 -20.08
CA ALA A 46 34.02 14.45 -21.08
C ALA A 46 33.26 13.16 -20.72
N LEU A 47 33.96 12.11 -20.29
CA LEU A 47 33.38 10.86 -19.82
C LEU A 47 32.46 11.09 -18.60
N GLN A 48 32.94 11.86 -17.60
CA GLN A 48 32.16 12.17 -16.41
C GLN A 48 30.87 12.96 -16.71
N ILE A 49 30.92 13.92 -17.63
CA ILE A 49 29.75 14.66 -18.08
C ILE A 49 28.76 13.73 -18.77
N ASN A 50 29.25 12.79 -19.58
CA ASN A 50 28.39 11.83 -20.27
C ASN A 50 27.71 10.87 -19.28
N ILE A 51 28.45 10.34 -18.30
CA ILE A 51 27.92 9.50 -17.23
C ILE A 51 26.84 10.27 -16.46
N TRP A 52 27.13 11.49 -16.02
CA TRP A 52 26.18 12.32 -15.30
C TRP A 52 24.89 12.58 -16.11
N ASN A 53 24.99 12.90 -17.40
CA ASN A 53 23.83 13.06 -18.28
C ASN A 53 23.01 11.75 -18.39
N GLN A 54 23.68 10.61 -18.49
CA GLN A 54 23.02 9.31 -18.56
C GLN A 54 22.29 8.98 -17.26
N GLU A 55 22.92 9.19 -16.11
CA GLU A 55 22.32 9.01 -14.79
C GLU A 55 21.07 9.90 -14.63
N LYS A 56 21.17 11.18 -15.00
CA LYS A 56 20.03 12.11 -14.97
C LYS A 56 18.88 11.64 -15.85
N ASN A 57 19.15 11.21 -17.08
CA ASN A 57 18.13 10.70 -17.98
C ASN A 57 17.48 9.41 -17.46
N ASN A 58 18.26 8.53 -16.83
CA ASN A 58 17.76 7.31 -16.20
C ASN A 58 16.86 7.64 -15.01
N GLU A 59 17.29 8.59 -14.17
CA GLU A 59 16.51 9.11 -13.04
C GLU A 59 15.13 9.63 -13.48
N GLU A 60 15.10 10.48 -14.52
CA GLU A 60 13.84 11.01 -15.06
C GLU A 60 12.92 9.91 -15.60
N LYS A 61 13.48 8.86 -16.20
CA LYS A 61 12.69 7.69 -16.65
C LYS A 61 12.11 6.93 -15.47
N VAL A 62 12.91 6.65 -14.44
CA VAL A 62 12.48 5.94 -13.24
C VAL A 62 11.36 6.71 -12.53
N ILE A 63 11.51 8.03 -12.37
CA ILE A 63 10.46 8.89 -11.77
C ILE A 63 9.13 8.77 -12.55
N LYS A 64 9.16 8.83 -13.88
CA LYS A 64 7.96 8.65 -14.70
C LYS A 64 7.31 7.28 -14.52
N ILE A 65 8.11 6.23 -14.37
CA ILE A 65 7.59 4.88 -14.10
C ILE A 65 6.98 4.83 -12.69
N LEU A 66 7.62 5.40 -11.68
CA LEU A 66 7.08 5.48 -10.32
C LEU A 66 5.77 6.28 -10.25
N GLN A 67 5.63 7.35 -11.03
CA GLN A 67 4.36 8.07 -11.18
C GLN A 67 3.26 7.20 -11.81
N GLN A 68 3.62 6.30 -12.74
CA GLN A 68 2.67 5.33 -13.27
C GLN A 68 2.30 4.29 -12.19
N VAL A 69 3.27 3.81 -11.40
CA VAL A 69 3.00 2.92 -10.26
C VAL A 69 2.05 3.59 -9.26
N GLN A 70 2.23 4.87 -8.94
CA GLN A 70 1.28 5.60 -8.08
C GLN A 70 -0.15 5.57 -8.62
N LYS A 71 -0.34 5.77 -9.93
CA LYS A 71 -1.67 5.69 -10.55
C LYS A 71 -2.25 4.30 -10.46
N ASP A 72 -1.44 3.27 -10.69
CA ASP A 72 -1.87 1.88 -10.58
C ASP A 72 -2.31 1.56 -9.14
N LEU A 73 -1.54 2.01 -8.13
CA LEU A 73 -1.85 1.85 -6.71
C LEU A 73 -3.15 2.58 -6.31
N LEU A 74 -3.39 3.79 -6.82
CA LEU A 74 -4.65 4.52 -6.57
C LEU A 74 -5.86 3.77 -7.14
N ASN A 75 -5.74 3.22 -8.33
CA ASN A 75 -6.78 2.39 -8.94
C ASN A 75 -7.02 1.12 -8.10
N ASP A 76 -5.94 0.47 -7.64
CA ASP A 76 -6.04 -0.72 -6.80
C ASP A 76 -6.72 -0.42 -5.46
N LEU A 77 -6.44 0.73 -4.85
CA LEU A 77 -7.11 1.18 -3.64
C LEU A 77 -8.61 1.42 -3.87
N GLN A 78 -8.96 2.05 -4.98
CA GLN A 78 -10.36 2.34 -5.34
C GLN A 78 -11.15 1.06 -5.63
N GLU A 79 -10.60 0.16 -6.41
CA GLU A 79 -11.20 -1.15 -6.70
C GLU A 79 -11.34 -2.00 -5.43
N GLY A 80 -10.32 -2.00 -4.56
CA GLY A 80 -10.36 -2.70 -3.29
C GLY A 80 -11.39 -2.11 -2.33
N GLN A 81 -11.59 -0.79 -2.32
CA GLN A 81 -12.63 -0.16 -1.51
C GLN A 81 -14.02 -0.55 -2.01
N TYR A 82 -14.26 -0.47 -3.32
CA TYR A 82 -15.51 -0.90 -3.94
C TYR A 82 -15.84 -2.37 -3.63
N PHE A 83 -14.84 -3.25 -3.66
CA PHE A 83 -14.97 -4.66 -3.29
C PHE A 83 -15.39 -4.83 -1.82
N SER A 84 -14.70 -4.15 -0.90
CA SER A 84 -15.03 -4.20 0.53
C SER A 84 -16.41 -3.64 0.86
N ASP A 85 -16.81 -2.54 0.22
CA ASP A 85 -18.14 -1.92 0.41
C ASP A 85 -19.27 -2.86 -0.03
N TRP A 86 -19.03 -3.58 -1.13
CA TRP A 86 -20.00 -4.58 -1.60
C TRP A 86 -20.16 -5.72 -0.60
N TRP A 87 -19.07 -6.24 -0.09
CA TRP A 87 -19.09 -7.28 0.93
C TRP A 87 -19.80 -6.82 2.22
N GLN A 88 -19.46 -5.65 2.72
CA GLN A 88 -20.10 -5.10 3.94
C GLN A 88 -21.63 -5.01 3.81
N ARG A 89 -22.13 -4.66 2.63
CA ARG A 89 -23.56 -4.65 2.34
C ARG A 89 -24.16 -6.05 2.42
N ASP A 90 -23.56 -7.04 1.77
CA ASP A 90 -24.02 -8.42 1.77
C ASP A 90 -23.94 -9.04 3.19
N ASP A 91 -22.87 -8.78 3.93
CA ASP A 91 -22.69 -9.24 5.31
C ASP A 91 -23.74 -8.63 6.27
N LYS A 92 -24.04 -7.34 6.10
CA LYS A 92 -25.09 -6.68 6.86
C LYS A 92 -26.46 -7.33 6.62
N MET A 93 -26.78 -7.65 5.38
CA MET A 93 -28.02 -8.35 5.02
C MET A 93 -28.09 -9.74 5.65
N LEU A 94 -27.04 -10.54 5.54
CA LEU A 94 -26.95 -11.85 6.17
C LEU A 94 -27.10 -11.78 7.69
N THR A 95 -26.43 -10.81 8.32
CA THR A 95 -26.51 -10.57 9.76
C THR A 95 -27.94 -10.22 10.19
N GLN A 96 -28.62 -9.34 9.44
CA GLN A 96 -30.03 -8.97 9.72
C GLN A 96 -30.95 -10.16 9.54
N PHE A 97 -30.77 -10.96 8.49
CA PHE A 97 -31.55 -12.18 8.27
C PHE A 97 -31.43 -13.17 9.44
N PHE A 98 -30.20 -13.48 9.87
CA PHE A 98 -29.98 -14.43 10.96
C PHE A 98 -30.45 -13.92 12.33
N LYS A 99 -30.54 -12.61 12.53
CA LYS A 99 -31.03 -11.98 13.79
C LYS A 99 -32.52 -11.60 13.75
N SER A 100 -33.18 -11.71 12.60
CA SER A 100 -34.57 -11.26 12.43
C SER A 100 -35.56 -12.12 13.24
N THR A 101 -36.56 -11.48 13.86
CA THR A 101 -37.71 -12.14 14.48
C THR A 101 -38.74 -12.60 13.45
N LYS A 102 -38.71 -12.04 12.23
CA LYS A 102 -39.55 -12.39 11.08
C LYS A 102 -38.68 -12.70 9.86
N PRO A 103 -37.87 -13.77 9.88
CA PRO A 103 -36.88 -14.03 8.84
C PRO A 103 -37.50 -14.29 7.47
N GLU A 104 -38.71 -14.85 7.41
CA GLU A 104 -39.43 -15.13 6.15
C GLU A 104 -39.80 -13.83 5.43
N GLN A 105 -40.42 -12.88 6.13
CA GLN A 105 -40.78 -11.61 5.55
C GLN A 105 -39.53 -10.83 5.09
N TYR A 106 -38.47 -10.77 5.92
CA TYR A 106 -37.24 -10.12 5.56
C TYR A 106 -36.60 -10.77 4.33
N PHE A 107 -36.59 -12.10 4.25
CA PHE A 107 -36.09 -12.83 3.10
C PHE A 107 -36.92 -12.54 1.84
N LYS A 108 -38.24 -12.52 1.95
CA LYS A 108 -39.16 -12.22 0.85
C LYS A 108 -38.94 -10.83 0.27
N ASP A 109 -38.82 -9.84 1.15
CA ASP A 109 -38.62 -8.44 0.76
C ASP A 109 -37.24 -8.19 0.07
N ASN A 110 -36.28 -9.08 0.30
CA ASN A 110 -34.91 -8.98 -0.24
C ASN A 110 -34.52 -10.22 -1.07
N PHE A 111 -35.50 -10.89 -1.68
CA PHE A 111 -35.28 -12.20 -2.32
C PHE A 111 -34.26 -12.15 -3.46
N SER A 112 -34.23 -11.08 -4.26
CA SER A 112 -33.28 -10.94 -5.38
C SER A 112 -31.83 -10.95 -4.90
N GLU A 113 -31.56 -10.28 -3.80
CA GLU A 113 -30.24 -10.22 -3.17
C GLU A 113 -29.85 -11.55 -2.54
N PHE A 114 -30.74 -12.16 -1.76
CA PHE A 114 -30.47 -13.46 -1.13
C PHE A 114 -30.26 -14.58 -2.14
N SER A 115 -31.01 -14.57 -3.25
CA SER A 115 -30.81 -15.55 -4.33
C SER A 115 -29.47 -15.35 -5.05
N ARG A 116 -28.91 -14.13 -5.01
CA ARG A 116 -27.60 -13.80 -5.56
C ARG A 116 -26.46 -14.17 -4.61
N ILE A 117 -26.62 -13.87 -3.31
CA ILE A 117 -25.62 -14.23 -2.29
C ILE A 117 -25.44 -15.75 -2.26
N GLY A 118 -24.23 -16.23 -2.33
CA GLY A 118 -23.92 -17.66 -2.42
C GLY A 118 -23.78 -18.19 -3.86
N LEU A 119 -24.27 -17.44 -4.85
CA LEU A 119 -24.13 -17.75 -6.28
C LEU A 119 -23.24 -16.76 -7.03
N ALA A 120 -23.00 -15.57 -6.50
CA ALA A 120 -22.16 -14.58 -7.12
C ALA A 120 -20.68 -14.89 -6.88
N THR A 121 -19.88 -14.74 -7.93
CA THR A 121 -18.42 -14.73 -7.84
C THR A 121 -17.95 -13.29 -7.88
N TYR A 122 -16.90 -13.00 -7.12
CA TYR A 122 -16.31 -11.67 -7.03
C TYR A 122 -14.83 -11.76 -7.42
N ARG A 123 -14.37 -10.75 -8.11
CA ARG A 123 -12.98 -10.68 -8.54
C ARG A 123 -12.41 -9.30 -8.23
N PHE A 124 -11.32 -9.28 -7.50
CA PHE A 124 -10.46 -8.13 -7.37
C PHE A 124 -9.31 -8.24 -8.38
N THR A 125 -9.09 -7.21 -9.18
CA THR A 125 -8.05 -7.21 -10.24
C THR A 125 -7.05 -6.10 -9.94
N GLN A 126 -5.78 -6.45 -9.89
CA GLN A 126 -4.67 -5.53 -9.60
C GLN A 126 -4.10 -4.92 -10.89
N ASN A 127 -3.66 -3.67 -10.79
CA ASN A 127 -2.95 -2.99 -11.85
C ASN A 127 -1.44 -3.14 -11.65
N LYS A 128 -0.76 -3.84 -12.56
CA LYS A 128 0.67 -4.15 -12.47
C LYS A 128 1.51 -3.50 -13.57
N GLN A 129 0.95 -2.56 -14.33
CA GLN A 129 1.64 -2.02 -15.52
C GLN A 129 2.90 -1.25 -15.13
N GLY A 130 2.81 -0.36 -14.16
CA GLY A 130 3.96 0.41 -13.68
C GLY A 130 5.03 -0.48 -13.05
N TYR A 131 4.62 -1.45 -12.22
CA TYR A 131 5.53 -2.41 -11.60
C TYR A 131 6.26 -3.28 -12.63
N ASN A 132 5.56 -3.80 -13.63
CA ASN A 132 6.19 -4.58 -14.68
C ASN A 132 7.21 -3.76 -15.47
N ARG A 133 6.88 -2.51 -15.84
CA ARG A 133 7.83 -1.58 -16.48
C ARG A 133 9.04 -1.27 -15.61
N LEU A 134 8.85 -1.15 -14.30
CA LEU A 134 9.95 -0.91 -13.36
C LEU A 134 10.93 -2.09 -13.35
N ASN A 135 10.40 -3.33 -13.34
CA ASN A 135 11.20 -4.54 -13.42
C ASN A 135 11.93 -4.70 -14.77
N GLU A 136 11.29 -4.32 -15.87
CA GLU A 136 11.92 -4.32 -17.21
C GLU A 136 13.08 -3.33 -17.30
N GLN A 137 13.09 -2.30 -16.46
CA GLN A 137 14.10 -1.24 -16.43
C GLN A 137 15.01 -1.33 -15.20
N ILE A 138 15.10 -2.49 -14.55
CA ILE A 138 15.80 -2.66 -13.26
C ILE A 138 17.27 -2.24 -13.32
N ASP A 139 17.93 -2.43 -14.47
CA ASP A 139 19.34 -2.11 -14.68
C ASP A 139 19.65 -0.61 -14.60
N ILE A 140 18.67 0.25 -14.81
CA ILE A 140 18.82 1.71 -14.72
C ILE A 140 18.31 2.28 -13.39
N VAL A 141 17.74 1.44 -12.52
CA VAL A 141 17.20 1.88 -11.22
C VAL A 141 18.33 2.01 -10.22
N SER A 142 18.52 3.23 -9.71
CA SER A 142 19.50 3.51 -8.66
C SER A 142 19.17 2.81 -7.36
N SER A 143 20.19 2.43 -6.59
CA SER A 143 20.06 1.77 -5.27
C SER A 143 19.23 2.56 -4.25
N LYS A 144 19.06 3.86 -4.41
CA LYS A 144 18.19 4.67 -3.56
C LYS A 144 16.72 4.24 -3.62
N TYR A 145 16.30 3.52 -4.66
CA TYR A 145 14.94 3.00 -4.84
C TYR A 145 14.74 1.57 -4.35
N ASN A 146 15.77 0.92 -3.79
CA ASN A 146 15.70 -0.48 -3.36
C ASN A 146 14.57 -0.74 -2.38
N ASP A 147 14.34 0.16 -1.44
CA ASP A 147 13.24 0.05 -0.47
C ASP A 147 11.86 0.05 -1.16
N VAL A 148 11.65 0.91 -2.15
CA VAL A 148 10.43 0.93 -2.97
C VAL A 148 10.28 -0.37 -3.76
N LEU A 149 11.37 -0.86 -4.38
CA LEU A 149 11.36 -2.11 -5.14
C LEU A 149 10.96 -3.29 -4.26
N ASP A 150 11.52 -3.40 -3.07
CA ASP A 150 11.23 -4.48 -2.12
C ASP A 150 9.75 -4.44 -1.69
N LYS A 151 9.22 -3.26 -1.38
CA LYS A 151 7.81 -3.09 -1.01
C LYS A 151 6.86 -3.45 -2.15
N LEU A 152 7.15 -2.99 -3.36
CA LEU A 152 6.36 -3.32 -4.54
C LEU A 152 6.43 -4.81 -4.89
N SER A 153 7.61 -5.43 -4.73
CA SER A 153 7.77 -6.87 -4.92
C SER A 153 6.93 -7.66 -3.92
N ARG A 154 6.93 -7.31 -2.65
CA ARG A 154 6.06 -7.92 -1.63
C ARG A 154 4.58 -7.74 -1.97
N LEU A 155 4.18 -6.55 -2.40
CA LEU A 155 2.80 -6.26 -2.79
C LEU A 155 2.35 -7.13 -3.97
N TYR A 156 3.08 -7.04 -5.09
CA TYR A 156 2.64 -7.62 -6.36
C TYR A 156 2.98 -9.10 -6.55
N ASN A 157 3.88 -9.66 -5.74
CA ASN A 157 4.21 -11.08 -5.76
C ASN A 157 3.61 -11.81 -4.55
N GLU A 158 4.01 -11.48 -3.32
CA GLU A 158 3.58 -12.22 -2.14
C GLU A 158 2.10 -11.98 -1.80
N ARG A 159 1.69 -10.72 -1.61
CA ARG A 159 0.29 -10.39 -1.28
C ARG A 159 -0.67 -10.78 -2.38
N SER A 160 -0.28 -10.57 -3.64
CA SER A 160 -1.06 -11.01 -4.80
C SER A 160 -1.28 -12.51 -4.84
N SER A 161 -0.30 -13.31 -4.43
CA SER A 161 -0.42 -14.76 -4.35
C SER A 161 -1.45 -15.21 -3.31
N PHE A 162 -1.41 -14.64 -2.10
CA PHE A 162 -2.40 -14.90 -1.06
C PHE A 162 -3.81 -14.49 -1.48
N LEU A 163 -3.93 -13.34 -2.11
CA LEU A 163 -5.20 -12.82 -2.60
C LEU A 163 -5.79 -13.74 -3.68
N LEU A 164 -4.97 -14.15 -4.66
CA LEU A 164 -5.38 -15.07 -5.72
C LEU A 164 -5.82 -16.44 -5.16
N SER A 165 -5.10 -16.99 -4.18
CA SER A 165 -5.46 -18.26 -3.53
C SER A 165 -6.83 -18.19 -2.86
N ASN A 166 -7.14 -17.10 -2.17
CA ASN A 166 -8.45 -16.91 -1.53
C ASN A 166 -9.56 -16.68 -2.55
N GLN A 167 -9.28 -15.94 -3.63
CA GLN A 167 -10.22 -15.77 -4.75
C GLN A 167 -10.57 -17.10 -5.40
N ILE A 168 -9.58 -17.95 -5.67
CA ILE A 168 -9.79 -19.29 -6.26
C ILE A 168 -10.63 -20.15 -5.31
N ALA A 169 -10.29 -20.20 -4.03
CA ALA A 169 -11.03 -20.97 -3.03
C ALA A 169 -12.49 -20.52 -2.92
N PHE A 170 -12.72 -19.21 -2.91
CA PHE A 170 -14.06 -18.64 -2.91
C PHE A 170 -14.84 -18.97 -4.19
N ASN A 171 -14.24 -18.80 -5.35
CA ASN A 171 -14.87 -19.09 -6.63
C ASN A 171 -15.22 -20.59 -6.77
N ASN A 172 -14.34 -21.49 -6.33
CA ASN A 172 -14.62 -22.92 -6.32
C ASN A 172 -15.82 -23.28 -5.45
N LEU A 173 -15.91 -22.71 -4.24
CA LEU A 173 -17.08 -22.87 -3.37
C LEU A 173 -18.39 -22.49 -4.07
N VAL A 174 -18.39 -21.37 -4.79
CA VAL A 174 -19.57 -20.90 -5.53
C VAL A 174 -19.88 -21.79 -6.71
N GLN A 175 -18.87 -22.21 -7.47
CA GLN A 175 -19.08 -23.08 -8.65
C GLN A 175 -19.59 -24.47 -8.25
N GLU A 176 -19.05 -25.09 -7.20
CA GLU A 176 -19.56 -26.36 -6.66
C GLU A 176 -21.04 -26.28 -6.33
N TYR A 177 -21.47 -25.17 -5.72
CA TYR A 177 -22.87 -24.97 -5.38
C TYR A 177 -23.74 -24.71 -6.61
N ARG A 178 -23.27 -23.99 -7.61
CA ARG A 178 -23.95 -23.79 -8.88
C ARG A 178 -24.17 -25.12 -9.61
N ILE A 179 -23.13 -25.95 -9.70
CA ILE A 179 -23.20 -27.30 -10.30
C ILE A 179 -24.24 -28.12 -9.57
N TYR A 180 -24.20 -28.16 -8.22
CA TYR A 180 -25.23 -28.87 -7.45
C TYR A 180 -26.65 -28.41 -7.79
N LEU A 181 -26.88 -27.09 -7.94
CA LEU A 181 -28.21 -26.59 -8.29
C LEU A 181 -28.62 -26.99 -9.71
N HIS A 182 -27.73 -26.94 -10.67
CA HIS A 182 -27.99 -27.38 -12.06
C HIS A 182 -28.31 -28.87 -12.13
N ASP A 183 -27.63 -29.70 -11.37
CA ASP A 183 -27.83 -31.15 -11.39
C ASP A 183 -29.10 -31.62 -10.69
N ASN A 184 -29.72 -30.79 -9.83
CA ASN A 184 -30.81 -31.21 -8.96
C ASN A 184 -32.10 -30.41 -9.13
N PHE A 185 -32.12 -29.34 -9.94
CA PHE A 185 -33.28 -28.46 -10.04
C PHE A 185 -33.49 -27.94 -11.47
N ASP A 186 -34.58 -28.34 -12.12
CA ASP A 186 -34.93 -27.96 -13.48
C ASP A 186 -35.10 -26.44 -13.64
N TRP A 187 -35.55 -25.73 -12.59
CA TRP A 187 -35.65 -24.26 -12.63
C TRP A 187 -34.31 -23.54 -12.79
N MET A 188 -33.16 -24.23 -12.61
CA MET A 188 -31.83 -23.65 -12.83
C MET A 188 -31.54 -23.39 -14.31
N GLU A 189 -32.14 -24.13 -15.25
CA GLU A 189 -32.01 -23.89 -16.70
C GLU A 189 -32.52 -22.48 -17.07
N ASN A 190 -33.57 -22.02 -16.36
CA ASN A 190 -34.20 -20.72 -16.56
C ASN A 190 -33.94 -19.75 -15.40
N TYR A 191 -32.80 -19.90 -14.71
CA TYR A 191 -32.51 -19.12 -13.49
C TYR A 191 -32.68 -17.60 -13.67
N ARG A 192 -32.32 -17.08 -14.86
CA ARG A 192 -32.44 -15.65 -15.18
C ARG A 192 -33.81 -15.24 -15.70
N SER A 193 -34.69 -16.20 -16.03
CA SER A 193 -36.05 -15.87 -16.46
C SER A 193 -36.89 -15.51 -15.25
N ASN A 194 -37.55 -14.37 -15.31
CA ASN A 194 -38.53 -13.93 -14.29
C ASN A 194 -39.90 -14.56 -14.56
N SER A 195 -39.99 -15.80 -15.09
CA SER A 195 -41.26 -16.45 -15.26
C SER A 195 -41.90 -16.68 -13.90
N ALA A 196 -43.16 -16.28 -13.76
CA ALA A 196 -43.95 -16.45 -12.53
C ALA A 196 -44.02 -17.93 -12.10
N GLU A 197 -43.96 -18.84 -13.05
CA GLU A 197 -43.97 -20.30 -12.87
C GLU A 197 -42.91 -20.82 -11.90
N TRP A 198 -41.72 -20.24 -11.91
CA TRP A 198 -40.61 -20.72 -11.06
C TRP A 198 -40.33 -19.84 -9.84
N SER A 199 -41.01 -18.72 -9.68
CA SER A 199 -40.75 -17.78 -8.59
C SER A 199 -40.97 -18.38 -7.21
N ASP A 200 -42.12 -19.05 -7.02
CA ASP A 200 -42.50 -19.66 -5.75
C ASP A 200 -41.63 -20.90 -5.42
N VAL A 201 -41.27 -21.68 -6.43
CA VAL A 201 -40.41 -22.86 -6.27
C VAL A 201 -38.98 -22.41 -5.87
N LYS A 202 -38.44 -21.40 -6.55
CA LYS A 202 -37.13 -20.80 -6.22
C LYS A 202 -37.13 -20.21 -4.83
N PHE A 203 -38.14 -19.39 -4.50
CA PHE A 203 -38.28 -18.80 -3.18
C PHE A 203 -38.30 -19.87 -2.09
N ASN A 204 -39.18 -20.89 -2.25
CA ASN A 204 -39.33 -21.96 -1.28
C ASN A 204 -38.01 -22.71 -1.07
N TYR A 205 -37.30 -23.03 -2.17
CA TYR A 205 -35.99 -23.68 -2.07
C TYR A 205 -34.99 -22.80 -1.30
N PHE A 206 -34.77 -21.57 -1.74
CA PHE A 206 -33.75 -20.69 -1.14
C PHE A 206 -34.06 -20.35 0.33
N TYR A 207 -35.35 -20.24 0.69
CA TYR A 207 -35.75 -19.96 2.07
C TYR A 207 -35.67 -21.18 2.97
N THR A 208 -36.17 -22.36 2.54
CA THR A 208 -36.34 -23.55 3.38
C THR A 208 -35.11 -24.49 3.39
N SER A 209 -34.30 -24.46 2.31
CA SER A 209 -33.24 -25.42 2.12
C SER A 209 -32.11 -25.28 3.14
N LYS A 210 -31.89 -26.33 3.95
CA LYS A 210 -30.72 -26.43 4.83
C LYS A 210 -29.41 -26.37 4.05
N LYS A 211 -29.39 -26.87 2.80
CA LYS A 211 -28.21 -26.84 1.92
C LYS A 211 -27.86 -25.39 1.58
N HIS A 212 -28.86 -24.58 1.18
CA HIS A 212 -28.66 -23.17 0.89
C HIS A 212 -28.20 -22.38 2.12
N ARG A 213 -28.82 -22.58 3.29
CA ARG A 213 -28.39 -21.93 4.53
C ARG A 213 -26.93 -22.24 4.88
N ARG A 214 -26.50 -23.49 4.70
CA ARG A 214 -25.09 -23.87 4.88
C ARG A 214 -24.19 -23.19 3.85
N GLN A 215 -24.67 -23.03 2.61
CA GLN A 215 -23.93 -22.32 1.58
C GLN A 215 -23.76 -20.84 1.93
N LEU A 216 -24.79 -20.17 2.42
CA LEU A 216 -24.67 -18.78 2.89
C LEU A 216 -23.64 -18.63 4.01
N GLY A 217 -23.62 -19.56 4.97
CA GLY A 217 -22.60 -19.58 6.03
C GLY A 217 -21.18 -19.80 5.51
N LYS A 218 -21.00 -20.74 4.58
CA LYS A 218 -19.69 -20.96 3.92
C LYS A 218 -19.28 -19.76 3.08
N HIS A 219 -20.20 -19.20 2.29
CA HIS A 219 -19.98 -18.02 1.47
C HIS A 219 -19.45 -16.88 2.34
N ARG A 220 -20.11 -16.60 3.47
CA ARG A 220 -19.70 -15.60 4.45
C ARG A 220 -18.27 -15.84 4.94
N ALA A 221 -17.97 -17.05 5.43
CA ALA A 221 -16.66 -17.37 5.99
C ALA A 221 -15.51 -17.29 4.97
N PHE A 222 -15.76 -17.70 3.71
CA PHE A 222 -14.76 -17.63 2.65
C PHE A 222 -14.58 -16.21 2.14
N PHE A 223 -15.67 -15.45 2.06
CA PHE A 223 -15.60 -14.07 1.62
C PHE A 223 -14.90 -13.17 2.66
N ASP A 224 -15.16 -13.38 3.96
CA ASP A 224 -14.44 -12.68 5.05
C ASP A 224 -12.92 -12.84 4.92
N ARG A 225 -12.47 -14.07 4.62
CA ARG A 225 -11.04 -14.32 4.37
C ARG A 225 -10.55 -13.58 3.15
N TYR A 226 -11.32 -13.59 2.07
CA TYR A 226 -10.95 -12.91 0.84
C TYR A 226 -10.89 -11.39 1.04
N ASP A 227 -11.89 -10.79 1.67
CA ASP A 227 -11.90 -9.36 2.01
C ASP A 227 -10.76 -8.97 2.94
N SER A 228 -10.39 -9.82 3.90
CA SER A 228 -9.20 -9.63 4.73
C SER A 228 -7.91 -9.55 3.91
N GLN A 229 -7.79 -10.35 2.84
CA GLN A 229 -6.63 -10.28 1.95
C GLN A 229 -6.67 -9.03 1.05
N VAL A 230 -7.85 -8.61 0.59
CA VAL A 230 -8.03 -7.35 -0.12
C VAL A 230 -7.66 -6.17 0.77
N SER A 231 -8.09 -6.17 2.03
CA SER A 231 -7.75 -5.14 3.01
C SER A 231 -6.25 -5.08 3.27
N ALA A 232 -5.59 -6.23 3.45
CA ALA A 232 -4.14 -6.28 3.62
C ALA A 232 -3.39 -5.81 2.34
N PHE A 233 -3.93 -6.07 1.16
CA PHE A 233 -3.39 -5.56 -0.10
C PHE A 233 -3.55 -4.04 -0.20
N LYS A 234 -4.71 -3.48 0.20
CA LYS A 234 -4.93 -2.03 0.28
C LYS A 234 -3.97 -1.34 1.24
N ASP A 235 -3.76 -1.90 2.44
CA ASP A 235 -2.78 -1.37 3.42
C ASP A 235 -1.39 -1.24 2.79
N GLN A 236 -0.93 -2.29 2.15
CA GLN A 236 0.38 -2.30 1.51
C GLN A 236 0.43 -1.37 0.29
N SER A 237 -0.66 -1.27 -0.49
CA SER A 237 -0.77 -0.35 -1.62
C SER A 237 -0.69 1.11 -1.16
N LEU A 238 -1.37 1.44 -0.06
CA LEU A 238 -1.30 2.76 0.54
C LEU A 238 0.11 3.10 1.02
N LEU A 239 0.77 2.16 1.69
CA LEU A 239 2.16 2.33 2.11
C LEU A 239 3.08 2.57 0.91
N CYS A 240 3.00 1.74 -0.14
CA CYS A 240 3.80 1.92 -1.36
C CYS A 240 3.54 3.28 -2.01
N TYR A 241 2.28 3.73 -2.06
CA TYR A 241 1.91 5.05 -2.57
C TYR A 241 2.60 6.18 -1.80
N LEU A 242 2.56 6.14 -0.46
CA LEU A 242 3.17 7.15 0.40
C LEU A 242 4.70 7.18 0.26
N VAL A 243 5.33 6.00 0.23
CA VAL A 243 6.79 5.87 0.04
C VAL A 243 7.23 6.43 -1.32
N ILE A 244 6.50 6.09 -2.39
CA ILE A 244 6.80 6.62 -3.72
C ILE A 244 6.64 8.14 -3.73
N ARG A 245 5.56 8.66 -3.14
CA ARG A 245 5.30 10.09 -3.04
C ARG A 245 6.45 10.85 -2.38
N ASP A 246 6.95 10.31 -1.28
CA ASP A 246 8.08 10.88 -0.54
C ASP A 246 9.36 10.88 -1.38
N ILE A 247 9.72 9.74 -1.97
CA ILE A 247 10.99 9.58 -2.70
C ILE A 247 11.07 10.38 -4.01
N ILE A 248 9.92 10.67 -4.64
CA ILE A 248 9.86 11.54 -5.82
C ILE A 248 9.58 13.00 -5.48
N ASN A 249 9.49 13.34 -4.18
CA ASN A 249 9.18 14.66 -3.65
C ASN A 249 7.84 15.23 -4.21
N ASP A 250 6.81 14.39 -4.31
CA ASP A 250 5.48 14.82 -4.74
C ASP A 250 4.76 15.52 -3.59
N THR A 251 4.64 16.84 -3.67
CA THR A 251 3.95 17.70 -2.69
C THR A 251 2.54 18.08 -3.10
N SER A 252 1.99 17.46 -4.15
CA SER A 252 0.62 17.69 -4.58
C SER A 252 -0.39 17.33 -3.49
N GLU A 253 -1.60 17.86 -3.56
CA GLU A 253 -2.69 17.49 -2.64
C GLU A 253 -2.99 15.99 -2.75
N PHE A 254 -3.43 15.37 -1.66
CA PHE A 254 -3.83 13.96 -1.70
C PHE A 254 -5.06 13.76 -2.59
N PRO A 255 -5.06 12.71 -3.43
CA PRO A 255 -6.26 12.30 -4.16
C PRO A 255 -7.41 11.95 -3.20
N GLU A 256 -8.65 12.09 -3.67
CA GLU A 256 -9.87 11.85 -2.86
C GLU A 256 -9.90 10.46 -2.19
N ILE A 257 -9.42 9.43 -2.87
CA ILE A 257 -9.35 8.09 -2.27
C ILE A 257 -8.41 8.06 -1.07
N ILE A 258 -7.30 8.79 -1.10
CA ILE A 258 -6.35 8.88 0.02
C ILE A 258 -6.94 9.73 1.15
N LYS A 259 -7.62 10.85 0.83
CA LYS A 259 -8.33 11.67 1.82
C LYS A 259 -9.41 10.86 2.54
N SER A 260 -10.12 9.98 1.82
CA SER A 260 -11.15 9.12 2.41
C SER A 260 -10.63 8.17 3.51
N TYR A 261 -9.31 7.92 3.54
CA TYR A 261 -8.68 7.16 4.62
C TYR A 261 -8.40 7.98 5.88
N GLY A 262 -8.73 9.29 5.91
CA GLY A 262 -8.59 10.14 7.09
C GLY A 262 -7.13 10.40 7.48
N LEU A 263 -6.26 10.56 6.50
CA LEU A 263 -4.84 10.88 6.70
C LEU A 263 -4.57 12.39 6.79
N GLU A 264 -5.59 13.21 6.59
CA GLU A 264 -5.55 14.65 6.87
C GLU A 264 -5.99 14.87 8.31
N TYR A 265 -5.04 15.09 9.21
CA TYR A 265 -5.28 15.23 10.66
C TYR A 265 -5.76 16.65 10.99
N SER A 266 -7.02 16.94 10.67
CA SER A 266 -7.59 18.28 10.72
C SER A 266 -8.03 18.72 12.12
N GLN A 267 -8.30 17.75 13.01
CA GLN A 267 -8.85 18.01 14.36
C GLN A 267 -7.80 17.91 15.47
N ASN A 268 -6.61 17.39 15.15
CA ASN A 268 -5.56 17.12 16.11
C ASN A 268 -4.22 17.70 15.64
N ASN A 269 -3.41 18.16 16.60
CA ASN A 269 -1.98 18.31 16.33
C ASN A 269 -1.34 16.93 16.43
N ILE A 270 -0.90 16.38 15.28
CA ILE A 270 -0.32 15.02 15.22
C ILE A 270 0.95 14.87 16.07
N GLU A 271 1.66 15.96 16.31
CA GLU A 271 2.87 15.97 17.15
C GLU A 271 2.56 15.64 18.62
N ASP A 272 1.35 15.91 19.10
CA ASP A 272 0.93 15.57 20.47
C ASP A 272 0.96 14.06 20.73
N PHE A 273 0.76 13.25 19.67
CA PHE A 273 0.70 11.80 19.77
C PHE A 273 2.05 11.11 19.63
N LEU A 274 3.10 11.81 19.21
CA LEU A 274 4.43 11.22 19.02
C LEU A 274 5.04 10.79 20.36
N GLY A 275 5.79 9.69 20.34
CA GLY A 275 6.56 9.20 21.48
C GLY A 275 6.37 7.72 21.77
N ASN A 276 6.93 7.32 22.91
CA ASN A 276 6.96 5.94 23.37
C ASN A 276 5.70 5.62 24.19
N TYR A 277 5.19 4.40 24.02
CA TYR A 277 4.00 3.94 24.71
C TYR A 277 4.23 2.57 25.33
N GLY A 278 3.74 2.35 26.54
CA GLY A 278 3.92 1.12 27.28
C GLY A 278 2.84 0.86 28.32
N SER A 279 3.09 -0.15 29.14
CA SER A 279 2.22 -0.47 30.25
C SER A 279 2.59 0.36 31.48
N GLU A 280 1.59 0.73 32.27
CA GLU A 280 1.78 1.42 33.57
C GLU A 280 2.58 0.57 34.57
N SER A 281 2.56 -0.77 34.40
CA SER A 281 3.16 -1.69 35.37
C SER A 281 4.66 -1.92 35.24
N ASP A 282 5.23 -1.75 34.04
CA ASP A 282 6.63 -2.14 33.77
C ASP A 282 7.46 -1.07 33.05
N SER A 283 6.87 0.05 32.63
CA SER A 283 7.51 1.13 31.88
C SER A 283 8.33 0.66 30.66
N ILE A 284 8.03 -0.53 30.15
CA ILE A 284 8.70 -1.06 28.95
C ILE A 284 8.05 -0.48 27.71
N VAL A 285 8.86 0.09 26.82
CA VAL A 285 8.37 0.57 25.50
C VAL A 285 7.88 -0.62 24.69
N ARG A 286 6.57 -0.66 24.48
CA ARG A 286 5.91 -1.71 23.69
C ARG A 286 5.57 -1.25 22.28
N ASN A 287 5.36 0.04 22.13
CA ASN A 287 5.01 0.66 20.87
C ASN A 287 5.54 2.10 20.85
N PHE A 288 5.65 2.66 19.66
CA PHE A 288 5.94 4.07 19.48
C PHE A 288 5.12 4.64 18.33
N MET A 289 4.80 5.92 18.44
CA MET A 289 4.17 6.68 17.37
C MET A 289 5.18 7.62 16.75
N GLU A 290 5.26 7.59 15.45
CA GLU A 290 6.19 8.40 14.67
C GLU A 290 5.53 8.92 13.39
N ILE A 291 6.06 10.01 12.85
CA ILE A 291 5.67 10.50 11.53
C ILE A 291 6.64 9.92 10.51
N LYS A 292 6.07 9.22 9.51
CA LYS A 292 6.76 8.80 8.29
C LYS A 292 5.91 9.20 7.08
N TYR A 293 6.55 9.65 6.02
CA TYR A 293 5.85 10.01 4.78
C TYR A 293 4.68 10.99 4.98
N ASN A 294 4.85 11.93 5.95
CA ASN A 294 3.86 12.92 6.39
C ASN A 294 2.56 12.34 6.98
N VAL A 295 2.56 11.09 7.43
CA VAL A 295 1.44 10.45 8.12
C VAL A 295 1.90 9.77 9.41
N LEU A 296 0.96 9.52 10.31
CA LEU A 296 1.22 8.94 11.63
C LEU A 296 1.29 7.42 11.53
N PHE A 297 2.34 6.85 12.11
CA PHE A 297 2.55 5.40 12.19
C PHE A 297 2.54 4.93 13.65
N TRP A 298 1.96 3.74 13.84
CA TRP A 298 2.06 2.95 15.04
C TRP A 298 3.05 1.81 14.81
N SER A 299 4.18 1.83 15.48
CA SER A 299 5.27 0.90 15.32
C SER A 299 5.57 0.13 16.60
N LYS A 300 6.10 -1.08 16.50
CA LYS A 300 6.57 -1.87 17.64
C LYS A 300 8.06 -2.08 17.56
N PRO A 301 8.80 -1.96 18.68
CA PRO A 301 10.18 -2.38 18.73
C PRO A 301 10.25 -3.89 18.38
N ASN A 302 11.16 -4.30 17.52
CA ASN A 302 11.39 -5.69 17.12
C ASN A 302 10.27 -6.39 16.34
N GLN A 303 9.41 -5.67 15.65
CA GLN A 303 8.41 -6.29 14.78
C GLN A 303 9.09 -6.91 13.54
N ARG A 304 8.84 -8.22 13.33
CA ARG A 304 9.36 -8.96 12.17
C ARG A 304 8.78 -8.41 10.86
N GLU A 305 9.55 -8.52 9.80
CA GLU A 305 9.49 -7.98 8.44
C GLU A 305 8.13 -7.66 7.78
N LEU A 306 7.03 -8.32 8.13
CA LEU A 306 5.70 -8.06 7.53
C LEU A 306 5.06 -6.73 7.94
N PHE A 307 5.48 -6.17 9.10
CA PHE A 307 5.01 -4.90 9.62
C PHE A 307 6.18 -4.04 10.12
N SER A 308 7.35 -4.20 9.51
CA SER A 308 8.59 -3.53 9.94
C SER A 308 8.47 -1.99 9.96
N GLU A 309 7.55 -1.42 9.19
CA GLU A 309 7.32 0.01 9.12
C GLU A 309 6.22 0.52 10.04
N GLY A 310 5.50 -0.38 10.71
CA GLY A 310 4.35 -0.02 11.51
C GLY A 310 3.03 0.00 10.74
N LEU A 311 1.96 0.39 11.42
CA LEU A 311 0.62 0.51 10.89
C LEU A 311 0.24 1.97 10.74
N ILE A 312 -0.34 2.34 9.60
CA ILE A 312 -0.78 3.70 9.35
C ILE A 312 -2.02 4.01 10.19
N LEU A 313 -1.98 5.15 10.88
CA LEU A 313 -3.09 5.64 11.69
C LEU A 313 -3.90 6.68 10.92
N ARG A 314 -5.21 6.69 11.16
CA ARG A 314 -6.14 7.70 10.66
C ARG A 314 -6.84 8.41 11.79
N GLU A 315 -7.31 9.62 11.52
CA GLU A 315 -8.15 10.36 12.43
C GLU A 315 -9.60 9.88 12.36
N TYR A 316 -10.21 9.64 13.55
CA TYR A 316 -11.63 9.36 13.70
C TYR A 316 -12.39 10.55 14.33
N GLY A 317 -11.68 11.47 14.93
CA GLY A 317 -12.20 12.63 15.60
C GLY A 317 -11.22 13.16 16.64
N LYS A 318 -11.63 14.17 17.40
CA LYS A 318 -10.76 14.77 18.41
C LYS A 318 -10.26 13.73 19.41
N ASP A 319 -8.95 13.63 19.56
CA ASP A 319 -8.26 12.66 20.42
C ASP A 319 -8.63 11.20 20.15
N SER A 320 -9.01 10.88 18.90
CA SER A 320 -9.37 9.53 18.50
C SER A 320 -8.67 9.15 17.20
N LEU A 321 -7.78 8.17 17.29
CA LEU A 321 -7.06 7.61 16.16
C LEU A 321 -7.40 6.11 16.01
N GLY A 322 -7.15 5.54 14.85
CA GLY A 322 -7.29 4.11 14.61
C GLY A 322 -6.53 3.68 13.35
N PHE A 323 -6.46 2.40 13.11
CA PHE A 323 -5.77 1.86 11.93
C PHE A 323 -6.60 2.10 10.66
N VAL A 324 -5.93 2.48 9.57
CA VAL A 324 -6.60 2.86 8.31
C VAL A 324 -7.51 1.77 7.77
N MET A 325 -7.04 0.53 7.74
CA MET A 325 -7.78 -0.60 7.15
C MET A 325 -8.52 -1.46 8.18
N SER A 326 -8.56 -1.03 9.42
CA SER A 326 -9.28 -1.74 10.48
C SER A 326 -10.32 -0.83 11.10
N ASN A 327 -11.58 -1.20 11.02
CA ASN A 327 -12.67 -0.52 11.72
C ASN A 327 -12.69 -0.83 13.23
N VAL A 328 -11.65 -1.49 13.76
CA VAL A 328 -11.77 -2.26 14.98
C VAL A 328 -11.01 -1.70 16.19
N PHE A 329 -10.14 -0.70 16.02
CA PHE A 329 -9.41 -0.09 17.13
C PHE A 329 -9.39 1.43 17.06
N PRO A 330 -10.45 2.11 17.53
CA PRO A 330 -10.26 3.50 17.94
C PRO A 330 -9.43 3.51 19.22
N MET A 331 -8.28 4.18 19.16
CA MET A 331 -7.49 4.58 20.30
C MET A 331 -8.02 5.93 20.76
N LYS A 332 -8.59 6.01 21.96
CA LYS A 332 -9.03 7.27 22.55
C LYS A 332 -7.93 7.81 23.45
N PHE A 333 -7.34 8.90 23.06
CA PHE A 333 -6.24 9.52 23.80
C PHE A 333 -6.75 10.26 25.05
N VAL A 334 -5.94 10.20 26.09
CA VAL A 334 -6.20 10.84 27.38
C VAL A 334 -5.23 12.00 27.53
N ARG A 335 -5.75 13.16 27.95
CA ARG A 335 -4.94 14.35 28.24
C ARG A 335 -5.00 14.70 29.71
N ASP A 336 -3.93 15.29 30.22
CA ASP A 336 -3.89 15.84 31.58
C ASP A 336 -4.52 17.25 31.65
N SER A 337 -4.44 17.86 32.84
CA SER A 337 -4.95 19.22 33.10
C SER A 337 -4.23 20.31 32.29
N THR A 338 -3.04 20.02 31.74
CA THR A 338 -2.25 20.95 30.92
C THR A 338 -2.50 20.70 29.40
N ASN A 339 -3.45 19.83 29.07
CA ASN A 339 -3.79 19.43 27.72
C ASN A 339 -2.71 18.57 27.02
N LYS A 340 -1.74 18.00 27.76
CA LYS A 340 -0.71 17.11 27.24
C LYS A 340 -1.25 15.68 27.15
N VAL A 341 -0.97 14.95 26.04
CA VAL A 341 -1.31 13.53 25.89
C VAL A 341 -0.50 12.68 26.86
N THR A 342 -1.18 11.94 27.73
CA THR A 342 -0.58 11.06 28.74
C THR A 342 -0.70 9.55 28.41
N GLY A 343 -1.50 9.21 27.42
CA GLY A 343 -1.72 7.84 27.00
C GLY A 343 -2.98 7.69 26.16
N PHE A 344 -3.44 6.47 26.00
CA PHE A 344 -4.72 6.19 25.33
C PHE A 344 -5.41 4.94 25.90
N ILE A 345 -6.69 4.84 25.65
CA ILE A 345 -7.52 3.65 25.91
C ILE A 345 -7.80 3.00 24.58
N GLY A 346 -7.30 1.79 24.38
CA GLY A 346 -7.59 0.94 23.23
C GLY A 346 -8.70 -0.06 23.58
N TYR A 347 -9.59 -0.34 22.63
CA TYR A 347 -10.64 -1.33 22.80
C TYR A 347 -10.24 -2.66 22.19
N ASN A 348 -10.44 -3.78 22.89
CA ASN A 348 -10.13 -5.10 22.36
C ASN A 348 -11.19 -5.54 21.34
N ILE A 349 -10.74 -6.01 20.17
CA ILE A 349 -11.61 -6.47 19.08
C ILE A 349 -12.56 -7.60 19.48
N ASN A 350 -12.05 -8.51 20.31
CA ASN A 350 -12.77 -9.73 20.67
C ASN A 350 -13.62 -9.60 21.93
N ASP A 351 -13.49 -8.48 22.65
CA ASP A 351 -14.20 -8.25 23.90
C ASP A 351 -14.30 -6.72 24.12
N SER A 352 -15.40 -6.14 23.62
CA SER A 352 -15.65 -4.71 23.71
C SER A 352 -15.66 -4.17 25.15
N ASP A 353 -15.81 -5.04 26.14
CA ASP A 353 -15.84 -4.70 27.56
C ASP A 353 -14.43 -4.66 28.18
N LYS A 354 -13.40 -5.13 27.47
CA LYS A 354 -12.01 -5.07 27.88
C LYS A 354 -11.25 -3.96 27.17
N SER A 355 -11.14 -2.82 27.83
CA SER A 355 -10.26 -1.74 27.41
C SER A 355 -8.83 -1.99 27.90
N ILE A 356 -7.85 -1.68 27.06
CA ILE A 356 -6.42 -1.68 27.43
C ILE A 356 -6.00 -0.24 27.62
N LYS A 357 -5.55 0.11 28.84
CA LYS A 357 -4.94 1.40 29.12
C LYS A 357 -3.45 1.34 28.80
N VAL A 358 -3.01 2.26 27.97
CA VAL A 358 -1.60 2.43 27.58
C VAL A 358 -1.16 3.82 27.99
N ILE A 359 -0.01 3.95 28.62
CA ILE A 359 0.55 5.23 29.02
C ILE A 359 1.62 5.69 28.02
N LYS A 360 1.74 7.00 27.88
CA LYS A 360 2.87 7.64 27.21
C LYS A 360 4.03 7.68 28.18
N LEU A 361 5.17 7.14 27.75
CA LEU A 361 6.39 7.12 28.56
C LEU A 361 7.18 8.38 28.27
N ASP A 362 7.71 9.01 29.33
CA ASP A 362 8.67 10.09 29.17
C ASP A 362 9.95 9.56 28.49
N GLU A 363 10.59 10.41 27.67
CA GLU A 363 11.84 10.08 26.98
C GLU A 363 13.01 9.82 27.91
#